data_2901cf209b77b344a92b040efcb3fd35
#
_entry.id   2901cf209b77b344a92b040efcb3fd35
#
_cell.length_a   1.000
_cell.length_b   1.000
_cell.length_c   1.000
_cell.angle_alpha   90.00
_cell.angle_beta   90.00
_cell.angle_gamma   90.00
#
_symmetry.space_group_name_H-M   'P 1'
#
loop_
_entity.id
_entity.type
_entity.pdbx_description
1 polymer ?
#
loop_
_entity_poly.entity_id
_entity_poly.type
_entity_poly.pdbx_seq_one_letter_code
_entity_poly.pdbx_strand_id
1 'polypeptide(L)'
;MKIRKKSGIIICTILLLLIISLTQAKKIKFFFEIIKLSSSLPTVSSDFYSEPIKDITYKDIVYKKRGNTELKLDIYTSRESNKPTPVIIYVFGNGWMYGDKVIPSAIESIIDLLKDEGYAVISTSYELMNDEVILEEQISDVKDTIRWVYKNKDKYNFDVNNIGMIGPSAGAQLSMMAAFSDDDEFIGDKTLKNYSSKVKYIIDLFGPARLSEVNLSVGPEEVVKNFTNNDIEKLSKEFSPIEYIRSDLPDTLVIHSLKDDIVPYETSVELYEAALKYENKFELYTLQNCTHYLENLSSTEALNLYMKIVDYILKETSWK
;
A
#
# COMPACT_ATOMS: atom_id res chain seq x y z
N MET A 1 -31.34 10.10 -46.54
CA MET A 1 -30.89 9.20 -45.43
C MET A 1 -29.39 9.26 -45.09
N LYS A 2 -28.53 9.92 -45.91
CA LYS A 2 -27.07 10.06 -45.67
C LYS A 2 -26.65 11.17 -44.71
N ILE A 3 -27.48 12.19 -44.46
CA ILE A 3 -27.12 13.35 -43.63
C ILE A 3 -27.18 13.07 -42.13
N ARG A 4 -28.12 12.21 -41.68
CA ARG A 4 -28.26 11.85 -40.25
C ARG A 4 -27.09 11.01 -39.66
N LYS A 5 -26.41 10.19 -40.51
CA LYS A 5 -25.25 9.39 -40.06
C LYS A 5 -23.99 10.27 -39.84
N LYS A 6 -23.79 11.35 -40.63
CA LYS A 6 -22.64 12.23 -40.43
C LYS A 6 -22.75 13.08 -39.19
N SER A 7 -23.96 13.56 -38.84
CA SER A 7 -24.19 14.31 -37.60
C SER A 7 -23.94 13.50 -36.35
N GLY A 8 -24.34 12.20 -36.31
CA GLY A 8 -24.10 11.31 -35.18
C GLY A 8 -22.61 11.05 -34.95
N ILE A 9 -21.82 10.88 -36.02
CA ILE A 9 -20.37 10.64 -35.88
C ILE A 9 -19.69 11.91 -35.37
N ILE A 10 -20.06 13.09 -35.83
CA ILE A 10 -19.49 14.37 -35.36
C ILE A 10 -19.82 14.59 -33.88
N ILE A 11 -21.04 14.32 -33.43
CA ILE A 11 -21.44 14.43 -32.01
C ILE A 11 -20.66 13.45 -31.14
N CYS A 12 -20.51 12.18 -31.57
CA CYS A 12 -19.69 11.20 -30.84
C CYS A 12 -18.21 11.61 -30.77
N THR A 13 -17.65 12.17 -31.84
CA THR A 13 -16.27 12.63 -31.84
C THR A 13 -16.08 13.85 -30.93
N ILE A 14 -17.01 14.79 -30.91
CA ILE A 14 -16.98 15.95 -30.02
C ILE A 14 -17.13 15.51 -28.56
N LEU A 15 -18.03 14.57 -28.25
CA LEU A 15 -18.17 14.00 -26.92
C LEU A 15 -16.91 13.26 -26.47
N LEU A 16 -16.29 12.48 -27.35
CA LEU A 16 -15.03 11.80 -27.08
C LEU A 16 -13.90 12.79 -26.80
N LEU A 17 -13.78 13.84 -27.61
CA LEU A 17 -12.80 14.92 -27.40
C LEU A 17 -13.06 15.71 -26.11
N LEU A 18 -14.31 15.94 -25.74
CA LEU A 18 -14.69 16.57 -24.47
C LEU A 18 -14.34 15.68 -23.28
N ILE A 19 -14.60 14.38 -23.36
CA ILE A 19 -14.23 13.42 -22.31
C ILE A 19 -12.71 13.36 -22.16
N ILE A 20 -11.96 13.27 -23.26
CA ILE A 20 -10.48 13.30 -23.25
C ILE A 20 -9.97 14.63 -22.66
N SER A 21 -10.57 15.76 -23.01
CA SER A 21 -10.18 17.07 -22.49
C SER A 21 -10.48 17.22 -21.00
N LEU A 22 -11.61 16.68 -20.53
CA LEU A 22 -11.98 16.70 -19.10
C LEU A 22 -11.06 15.79 -18.27
N THR A 23 -10.71 14.60 -18.77
CA THR A 23 -9.76 13.70 -18.10
C THR A 23 -8.36 14.29 -18.07
N GLN A 24 -7.92 14.94 -19.15
CA GLN A 24 -6.64 15.66 -19.18
C GLN A 24 -6.66 16.89 -18.25
N ALA A 25 -7.75 17.64 -18.19
CA ALA A 25 -7.88 18.79 -17.29
C ALA A 25 -7.84 18.37 -15.82
N LYS A 26 -8.48 17.25 -15.45
CA LYS A 26 -8.39 16.67 -14.11
C LYS A 26 -6.96 16.23 -13.78
N LYS A 27 -6.30 15.50 -14.69
CA LYS A 27 -4.89 15.11 -14.52
C LYS A 27 -3.97 16.32 -14.37
N ILE A 28 -4.20 17.38 -15.16
CA ILE A 28 -3.43 18.63 -15.08
C ILE A 28 -3.69 19.33 -13.74
N LYS A 29 -4.94 19.43 -13.29
CA LYS A 29 -5.28 20.01 -11.97
C LYS A 29 -4.60 19.23 -10.86
N PHE A 30 -4.71 17.91 -10.89
CA PHE A 30 -4.09 16.99 -9.95
C PHE A 30 -2.55 17.14 -9.93
N PHE A 31 -1.92 17.24 -11.12
CA PHE A 31 -0.49 17.52 -11.26
C PHE A 31 -0.09 18.86 -10.61
N PHE A 32 -0.88 19.92 -10.80
CA PHE A 32 -0.62 21.20 -10.16
C PHE A 32 -0.80 21.16 -8.63
N GLU A 33 -1.76 20.41 -8.12
CA GLU A 33 -1.92 20.21 -6.66
C GLU A 33 -0.70 19.48 -6.10
N ILE A 34 -0.19 18.42 -6.74
CA ILE A 34 1.03 17.73 -6.31
C ILE A 34 2.25 18.66 -6.37
N ILE A 35 2.41 19.47 -7.43
CA ILE A 35 3.51 20.45 -7.50
C ILE A 35 3.40 21.47 -6.36
N LYS A 36 2.21 21.96 -6.08
CA LYS A 36 1.97 22.87 -4.96
C LYS A 36 2.31 22.19 -3.62
N LEU A 37 1.91 20.93 -3.47
CA LEU A 37 2.28 20.09 -2.33
C LEU A 37 3.80 19.94 -2.20
N SER A 38 4.51 19.69 -3.29
CA SER A 38 5.96 19.47 -3.27
C SER A 38 6.74 20.66 -2.70
N SER A 39 6.18 21.88 -2.82
CA SER A 39 6.78 23.07 -2.20
C SER A 39 6.56 23.17 -0.68
N SER A 40 5.65 22.37 -0.14
CA SER A 40 5.33 22.30 1.29
C SER A 40 5.74 20.96 1.92
N LEU A 41 6.25 20.01 1.13
CA LEU A 41 6.76 18.76 1.67
C LEU A 41 8.01 19.04 2.50
N PRO A 42 8.07 18.61 3.76
CA PRO A 42 9.30 18.67 4.55
C PRO A 42 10.38 17.84 3.84
N THR A 43 11.63 18.26 3.99
CA THR A 43 12.78 17.40 3.64
C THR A 43 12.67 16.12 4.45
N VAL A 44 12.57 14.98 3.77
CA VAL A 44 12.20 13.65 4.32
C VAL A 44 13.24 13.11 5.33
N SER A 45 13.89 13.91 6.14
CA SER A 45 14.99 13.43 7.00
C SER A 45 14.66 13.23 8.48
N SER A 46 13.55 13.75 9.00
CA SER A 46 13.24 13.58 10.44
C SER A 46 11.74 13.50 10.75
N ASP A 47 10.87 13.81 9.80
CA ASP A 47 9.45 14.03 10.04
C ASP A 47 8.55 12.82 9.74
N PHE A 48 9.13 11.63 9.44
CA PHE A 48 8.34 10.38 9.43
C PHE A 48 7.76 10.03 10.81
N TYR A 49 8.26 10.67 11.87
CA TYR A 49 7.71 10.62 13.23
C TYR A 49 6.94 11.90 13.58
N SER A 50 6.43 12.63 12.58
CA SER A 50 5.65 13.84 12.77
C SER A 50 4.33 13.55 13.46
N GLU A 51 3.70 14.61 14.00
CA GLU A 51 2.37 14.54 14.59
C GLU A 51 1.38 13.77 13.71
N PRO A 52 0.46 13.00 14.30
CA PRO A 52 -0.52 12.24 13.54
C PRO A 52 -1.49 13.15 12.79
N ILE A 53 -2.02 12.67 11.65
CA ILE A 53 -3.13 13.32 10.95
C ILE A 53 -4.33 13.43 11.88
N LYS A 54 -4.92 14.63 11.97
CA LYS A 54 -6.03 14.92 12.91
C LYS A 54 -7.42 14.71 12.31
N ASP A 55 -7.57 14.87 10.98
CA ASP A 55 -8.86 14.72 10.30
C ASP A 55 -9.13 13.26 9.90
N ILE A 56 -9.50 12.45 10.90
CA ILE A 56 -9.86 11.05 10.73
C ILE A 56 -11.39 10.93 10.64
N THR A 57 -11.91 10.40 9.54
CA THR A 57 -13.36 10.28 9.31
C THR A 57 -14.01 9.27 10.26
N TYR A 58 -13.38 8.10 10.43
CA TYR A 58 -13.81 7.09 11.40
C TYR A 58 -12.57 6.57 12.13
N LYS A 59 -12.49 6.85 13.42
CA LYS A 59 -11.31 6.56 14.26
C LYS A 59 -11.54 5.33 15.13
N ASP A 60 -10.45 4.58 15.37
CA ASP A 60 -10.38 3.49 16.37
C ASP A 60 -11.45 2.39 16.18
N ILE A 61 -11.74 2.03 14.92
CA ILE A 61 -12.68 0.94 14.63
C ILE A 61 -12.01 -0.40 14.96
N VAL A 62 -12.58 -1.15 15.88
CA VAL A 62 -12.11 -2.51 16.19
C VAL A 62 -12.47 -3.43 15.03
N TYR A 63 -11.47 -4.00 14.37
CA TYR A 63 -11.68 -4.94 13.27
C TYR A 63 -11.44 -6.40 13.70
N LYS A 64 -10.62 -6.62 14.74
CA LYS A 64 -10.27 -7.93 15.26
C LYS A 64 -10.05 -7.87 16.78
N LYS A 65 -10.34 -8.98 17.47
CA LYS A 65 -10.01 -9.18 18.89
C LYS A 65 -9.21 -10.47 19.04
N ARG A 66 -8.11 -10.41 19.79
CA ARG A 66 -7.30 -11.56 20.19
C ARG A 66 -7.14 -11.51 21.70
N GLY A 67 -7.89 -12.37 22.42
CA GLY A 67 -7.95 -12.28 23.86
C GLY A 67 -8.43 -10.91 24.34
N ASN A 68 -7.60 -10.20 25.08
CA ASN A 68 -7.86 -8.84 25.56
C ASN A 68 -7.35 -7.74 24.61
N THR A 69 -6.63 -8.10 23.57
CA THR A 69 -6.09 -7.15 22.58
C THR A 69 -7.15 -6.79 21.54
N GLU A 70 -7.36 -5.50 21.33
CA GLU A 70 -8.22 -4.98 20.28
C GLU A 70 -7.35 -4.38 19.16
N LEU A 71 -7.39 -5.00 17.99
CA LEU A 71 -6.76 -4.43 16.80
C LEU A 71 -7.72 -3.49 16.10
N LYS A 72 -7.21 -2.30 15.78
CA LYS A 72 -8.02 -1.18 15.32
C LYS A 72 -7.55 -0.66 13.96
N LEU A 73 -8.45 -0.02 13.27
CA LEU A 73 -8.16 0.71 12.03
C LEU A 73 -8.81 2.09 12.06
N ASP A 74 -8.24 2.99 11.27
CA ASP A 74 -8.79 4.32 11.02
C ASP A 74 -9.15 4.45 9.55
N ILE A 75 -10.22 5.19 9.24
CA ILE A 75 -10.66 5.43 7.87
C ILE A 75 -10.66 6.92 7.57
N TYR A 76 -9.96 7.29 6.53
CA TYR A 76 -9.90 8.63 5.94
C TYR A 76 -10.67 8.60 4.62
N THR A 77 -11.82 9.23 4.55
CA THR A 77 -12.66 9.23 3.34
C THR A 77 -13.59 10.44 3.29
N SER A 78 -14.08 10.78 2.11
CA SER A 78 -15.20 11.71 1.98
C SER A 78 -16.52 11.02 2.40
N ARG A 79 -17.33 11.69 3.23
CA ARG A 79 -18.63 11.17 3.67
C ARG A 79 -19.72 11.26 2.60
N GLU A 80 -19.49 12.00 1.53
CA GLU A 80 -20.52 12.40 0.55
C GLU A 80 -20.46 11.62 -0.77
N SER A 81 -19.72 10.51 -0.83
CA SER A 81 -19.62 9.73 -2.07
C SER A 81 -20.91 8.93 -2.33
N ASN A 82 -21.58 9.24 -3.44
CA ASN A 82 -22.72 8.45 -3.98
C ASN A 82 -22.26 7.27 -4.84
N LYS A 83 -20.95 7.11 -5.08
CA LYS A 83 -20.37 6.01 -5.84
C LYS A 83 -19.60 5.09 -4.90
N PRO A 84 -19.49 3.78 -5.20
CA PRO A 84 -18.61 2.89 -4.46
C PRO A 84 -17.17 3.46 -4.43
N THR A 85 -16.57 3.46 -3.26
CA THR A 85 -15.32 4.13 -2.94
C THR A 85 -14.16 3.14 -3.05
N PRO A 86 -13.19 3.31 -3.96
CA PRO A 86 -11.96 2.53 -3.99
C PRO A 86 -11.21 2.63 -2.65
N VAL A 87 -10.57 1.54 -2.24
CA VAL A 87 -9.93 1.44 -0.93
C VAL A 87 -8.42 1.30 -1.08
N ILE A 88 -7.67 2.04 -0.27
CA ILE A 88 -6.22 1.87 -0.11
C ILE A 88 -5.96 1.50 1.34
N ILE A 89 -5.38 0.33 1.60
CA ILE A 89 -5.00 -0.11 2.93
C ILE A 89 -3.53 0.25 3.15
N TYR A 90 -3.27 1.14 4.11
CA TYR A 90 -1.94 1.47 4.57
C TYR A 90 -1.55 0.56 5.73
N VAL A 91 -0.42 -0.13 5.59
CA VAL A 91 0.18 -0.99 6.60
C VAL A 91 1.51 -0.38 7.02
N PHE A 92 1.63 0.04 8.27
CA PHE A 92 2.84 0.69 8.76
C PHE A 92 4.04 -0.27 8.81
N GLY A 93 5.24 0.28 8.75
CA GLY A 93 6.50 -0.45 8.81
C GLY A 93 7.09 -0.52 10.22
N ASN A 94 8.43 -0.34 10.31
CA ASN A 94 9.19 -0.23 11.55
C ASN A 94 9.53 -1.57 12.23
N GLY A 95 10.05 -2.50 11.41
CA GLY A 95 10.69 -3.74 11.90
C GLY A 95 9.74 -4.70 12.61
N TRP A 96 8.46 -4.72 12.29
CA TRP A 96 7.42 -5.61 12.86
C TRP A 96 7.16 -5.43 14.36
N MET A 97 8.06 -4.78 15.11
CA MET A 97 8.06 -4.68 16.57
C MET A 97 7.64 -3.31 17.08
N TYR A 98 7.60 -2.29 16.22
CA TYR A 98 7.30 -0.91 16.62
C TYR A 98 6.24 -0.30 15.72
N GLY A 99 5.61 0.75 16.22
CA GLY A 99 4.66 1.54 15.45
C GLY A 99 3.21 1.31 15.80
N ASP A 100 2.37 1.94 15.02
CA ASP A 100 0.93 1.99 15.19
C ASP A 100 0.32 2.35 13.82
N LYS A 101 -0.99 2.23 13.69
CA LYS A 101 -1.78 2.65 12.53
C LYS A 101 -1.76 4.17 12.24
N VAL A 102 -1.03 4.95 13.01
CA VAL A 102 -0.92 6.40 12.82
C VAL A 102 -0.26 6.72 11.48
N ILE A 103 -0.94 7.50 10.64
CA ILE A 103 -0.35 8.06 9.42
C ILE A 103 0.33 9.38 9.78
N PRO A 104 1.63 9.56 9.41
CA PRO A 104 2.35 10.80 9.66
C PRO A 104 1.71 11.99 8.92
N SER A 105 1.65 13.16 9.56
CA SER A 105 1.12 14.39 8.94
C SER A 105 1.94 14.85 7.72
N ALA A 106 3.16 14.38 7.58
CA ALA A 106 3.99 14.63 6.40
C ALA A 106 3.32 14.21 5.07
N ILE A 107 2.41 13.21 5.10
CA ILE A 107 1.67 12.74 3.93
C ILE A 107 0.17 13.12 3.97
N GLU A 108 -0.25 13.97 4.94
CA GLU A 108 -1.64 14.39 5.11
C GLU A 108 -2.25 14.95 3.81
N SER A 109 -1.50 15.79 3.13
CA SER A 109 -1.96 16.39 1.87
C SER A 109 -2.22 15.36 0.76
N ILE A 110 -1.49 14.24 0.76
CA ILE A 110 -1.73 13.13 -0.18
C ILE A 110 -3.01 12.39 0.21
N ILE A 111 -3.21 12.17 1.50
CA ILE A 111 -4.43 11.55 2.02
C ILE A 111 -5.65 12.42 1.69
N ASP A 112 -5.55 13.75 1.89
CA ASP A 112 -6.63 14.68 1.55
C ASP A 112 -6.93 14.69 0.05
N LEU A 113 -5.89 14.68 -0.78
CA LEU A 113 -6.06 14.58 -2.23
C LEU A 113 -6.77 13.29 -2.64
N LEU A 114 -6.41 12.14 -2.06
CA LEU A 114 -7.08 10.87 -2.32
C LEU A 114 -8.54 10.88 -1.83
N LYS A 115 -8.82 11.49 -0.67
CA LYS A 115 -10.19 11.69 -0.17
C LYS A 115 -11.03 12.53 -1.14
N ASP A 116 -10.47 13.64 -1.62
CA ASP A 116 -11.13 14.55 -2.57
C ASP A 116 -11.41 13.88 -3.91
N GLU A 117 -10.56 12.95 -4.33
CA GLU A 117 -10.77 12.13 -5.52
C GLU A 117 -11.67 10.91 -5.28
N GLY A 118 -12.23 10.78 -4.08
CA GLY A 118 -13.24 9.78 -3.74
C GLY A 118 -12.67 8.44 -3.29
N TYR A 119 -11.43 8.39 -2.81
CA TYR A 119 -10.85 7.21 -2.21
C TYR A 119 -11.12 7.14 -0.70
N ALA A 120 -11.12 5.91 -0.17
CA ALA A 120 -10.98 5.66 1.25
C ALA A 120 -9.55 5.14 1.52
N VAL A 121 -8.83 5.80 2.42
CA VAL A 121 -7.57 5.28 2.95
C VAL A 121 -7.85 4.67 4.31
N ILE A 122 -7.48 3.41 4.49
CA ILE A 122 -7.63 2.67 5.74
C ILE A 122 -6.24 2.44 6.30
N SER A 123 -5.95 3.01 7.47
CA SER A 123 -4.74 2.69 8.20
C SER A 123 -5.04 1.63 9.24
N THR A 124 -4.32 0.51 9.20
CA THR A 124 -4.60 -0.65 10.06
C THR A 124 -3.48 -0.90 11.06
N SER A 125 -3.83 -1.27 12.30
CA SER A 125 -2.88 -1.87 13.23
C SER A 125 -2.74 -3.37 12.95
N TYR A 126 -1.62 -3.91 13.34
CA TYR A 126 -1.38 -5.35 13.54
C TYR A 126 -0.69 -5.54 14.90
N GLU A 127 -0.76 -6.71 15.48
CA GLU A 127 -0.12 -6.95 16.78
C GLU A 127 1.40 -6.99 16.61
N LEU A 128 2.10 -6.22 17.43
CA LEU A 128 3.55 -6.09 17.32
C LEU A 128 4.25 -7.39 17.74
N MET A 129 5.30 -7.77 17.01
CA MET A 129 6.07 -8.97 17.28
C MET A 129 6.69 -8.92 18.69
N ASN A 130 6.61 -10.01 19.40
CA ASN A 130 7.20 -10.22 20.72
C ASN A 130 7.42 -11.74 20.94
N ASP A 131 7.68 -12.19 22.17
CA ASP A 131 7.92 -13.61 22.47
C ASP A 131 6.70 -14.52 22.18
N GLU A 132 5.49 -13.96 22.10
CA GLU A 132 4.23 -14.69 21.89
C GLU A 132 3.63 -14.46 20.50
N VAL A 133 3.93 -13.30 19.87
CA VAL A 133 3.41 -12.88 18.56
C VAL A 133 4.50 -13.00 17.53
N ILE A 134 4.29 -13.84 16.55
CA ILE A 134 5.20 -14.10 15.42
C ILE A 134 4.66 -13.55 14.09
N LEU A 135 5.43 -13.67 13.02
CA LEU A 135 5.06 -13.18 11.70
C LEU A 135 3.73 -13.74 11.18
N GLU A 136 3.39 -14.99 11.50
CA GLU A 136 2.14 -15.62 11.08
C GLU A 136 0.92 -14.86 11.61
N GLU A 137 0.94 -14.47 12.90
CA GLU A 137 -0.12 -13.67 13.49
C GLU A 137 -0.26 -12.30 12.83
N GLN A 138 0.87 -11.63 12.53
CA GLN A 138 0.87 -10.31 11.90
C GLN A 138 0.34 -10.37 10.46
N ILE A 139 0.73 -11.39 9.69
CA ILE A 139 0.19 -11.63 8.35
C ILE A 139 -1.32 -11.87 8.43
N SER A 140 -1.77 -12.69 9.41
CA SER A 140 -3.19 -12.94 9.61
C SER A 140 -3.97 -11.69 9.98
N ASP A 141 -3.38 -10.77 10.75
CA ASP A 141 -4.00 -9.49 11.14
C ASP A 141 -4.21 -8.58 9.92
N VAL A 142 -3.18 -8.44 9.09
CA VAL A 142 -3.26 -7.66 7.86
C VAL A 142 -4.27 -8.29 6.88
N LYS A 143 -4.29 -9.61 6.76
CA LYS A 143 -5.24 -10.35 5.93
C LYS A 143 -6.67 -10.21 6.42
N ASP A 144 -6.88 -10.20 7.74
CA ASP A 144 -8.18 -9.97 8.35
C ASP A 144 -8.67 -8.52 8.16
N THR A 145 -7.77 -7.54 8.01
CA THR A 145 -8.16 -6.18 7.61
C THR A 145 -8.79 -6.18 6.22
N ILE A 146 -8.19 -6.89 5.24
CA ILE A 146 -8.76 -7.01 3.90
C ILE A 146 -10.15 -7.65 3.97
N ARG A 147 -10.29 -8.76 4.70
CA ARG A 147 -11.57 -9.46 4.90
C ARG A 147 -12.61 -8.57 5.58
N TRP A 148 -12.18 -7.74 6.53
CA TRP A 148 -13.05 -6.77 7.20
C TRP A 148 -13.59 -5.73 6.21
N VAL A 149 -12.79 -5.28 5.25
CA VAL A 149 -13.24 -4.38 4.17
C VAL A 149 -14.33 -5.05 3.34
N TYR A 150 -14.15 -6.30 2.92
CA TYR A 150 -15.19 -7.06 2.22
C TYR A 150 -16.47 -7.22 3.03
N LYS A 151 -16.36 -7.55 4.32
CA LYS A 151 -17.49 -7.70 5.24
C LYS A 151 -18.30 -6.42 5.41
N ASN A 152 -17.63 -5.28 5.41
CA ASN A 152 -18.23 -3.98 5.72
C ASN A 152 -18.46 -3.10 4.47
N LYS A 153 -18.35 -3.68 3.26
CA LYS A 153 -18.45 -2.93 2.00
C LYS A 153 -19.72 -2.10 1.89
N ASP A 154 -20.87 -2.65 2.27
CA ASP A 154 -22.16 -1.96 2.16
C ASP A 154 -22.29 -0.85 3.22
N LYS A 155 -21.72 -1.05 4.40
CA LYS A 155 -21.75 -0.05 5.49
C LYS A 155 -20.96 1.22 5.16
N TYR A 156 -19.82 1.07 4.50
CA TYR A 156 -18.92 2.19 4.18
C TYR A 156 -18.89 2.52 2.69
N ASN A 157 -19.75 1.87 1.88
CA ASN A 157 -19.81 2.02 0.43
C ASN A 157 -18.46 1.73 -0.26
N PHE A 158 -17.74 0.69 0.17
CA PHE A 158 -16.45 0.34 -0.41
C PHE A 158 -16.60 -0.41 -1.74
N ASP A 159 -15.75 -0.04 -2.71
CA ASP A 159 -15.57 -0.80 -3.95
C ASP A 159 -14.51 -1.89 -3.74
N VAL A 160 -14.97 -3.09 -3.39
CA VAL A 160 -14.08 -4.24 -3.14
C VAL A 160 -13.39 -4.79 -4.39
N ASN A 161 -13.76 -4.33 -5.60
CA ASN A 161 -13.03 -4.66 -6.82
C ASN A 161 -11.83 -3.73 -7.06
N ASN A 162 -11.69 -2.69 -6.25
CA ASN A 162 -10.62 -1.70 -6.33
C ASN A 162 -9.98 -1.49 -4.94
N ILE A 163 -9.51 -2.57 -4.34
CA ILE A 163 -8.70 -2.54 -3.10
C ILE A 163 -7.22 -2.57 -3.50
N GLY A 164 -6.47 -1.58 -3.04
CA GLY A 164 -5.01 -1.55 -3.10
C GLY A 164 -4.40 -1.63 -1.71
N MET A 165 -3.13 -2.02 -1.64
CA MET A 165 -2.34 -1.96 -0.41
C MET A 165 -1.07 -1.14 -0.62
N ILE A 166 -0.64 -0.46 0.40
CA ILE A 166 0.62 0.27 0.43
C ILE A 166 1.25 0.16 1.81
N GLY A 167 2.54 -0.07 1.86
CA GLY A 167 3.29 -0.08 3.11
C GLY A 167 4.78 0.10 2.89
N PRO A 168 5.51 0.68 3.86
CA PRO A 168 6.96 0.71 3.86
C PRO A 168 7.55 -0.48 4.61
N SER A 169 8.73 -0.98 4.17
CA SER A 169 9.55 -1.93 4.94
C SER A 169 8.75 -3.16 5.42
N ALA A 170 8.71 -3.43 6.71
CA ALA A 170 7.90 -4.51 7.32
C ALA A 170 6.42 -4.48 6.89
N GLY A 171 5.82 -3.29 6.75
CA GLY A 171 4.43 -3.15 6.30
C GLY A 171 4.23 -3.58 4.85
N ALA A 172 5.22 -3.36 3.98
CA ALA A 172 5.22 -3.84 2.62
C ALA A 172 5.33 -5.37 2.55
N GLN A 173 6.25 -5.96 3.34
CA GLN A 173 6.38 -7.42 3.45
C GLN A 173 5.07 -8.05 3.92
N LEU A 174 4.45 -7.53 5.00
CA LEU A 174 3.17 -8.01 5.49
C LEU A 174 2.05 -7.87 4.46
N SER A 175 2.04 -6.77 3.70
CA SER A 175 1.07 -6.54 2.61
C SER A 175 1.23 -7.56 1.48
N MET A 176 2.47 -7.81 1.05
CA MET A 176 2.76 -8.83 0.03
C MET A 176 2.38 -10.23 0.52
N MET A 177 2.75 -10.61 1.75
CA MET A 177 2.39 -11.90 2.32
C MET A 177 0.87 -12.09 2.41
N ALA A 178 0.14 -11.07 2.88
CA ALA A 178 -1.31 -11.11 2.97
C ALA A 178 -2.00 -11.27 1.62
N ALA A 179 -1.42 -10.72 0.56
CA ALA A 179 -2.01 -10.71 -0.78
C ALA A 179 -1.52 -11.83 -1.70
N PHE A 180 -0.29 -12.34 -1.49
CA PHE A 180 0.28 -13.41 -2.32
C PHE A 180 -0.10 -14.81 -1.82
N SER A 181 -0.37 -14.97 -0.52
CA SER A 181 -0.86 -16.22 0.05
C SER A 181 -2.32 -16.51 -0.33
N ASP A 182 -2.71 -17.77 -0.34
CA ASP A 182 -4.06 -18.18 -0.68
C ASP A 182 -5.10 -17.75 0.38
N ASP A 183 -6.38 -17.66 0.01
CA ASP A 183 -7.46 -17.19 0.88
C ASP A 183 -7.63 -18.06 2.14
N ASP A 184 -7.24 -19.33 2.11
CA ASP A 184 -7.31 -20.27 3.23
C ASP A 184 -6.03 -20.38 4.08
N GLU A 185 -4.97 -19.66 3.70
CA GLU A 185 -3.75 -19.51 4.49
C GLU A 185 -3.86 -18.32 5.45
N PHE A 186 -3.10 -18.36 6.54
CA PHE A 186 -3.04 -17.29 7.55
C PHE A 186 -4.43 -16.83 8.01
N ILE A 187 -5.28 -17.79 8.39
CA ILE A 187 -6.62 -17.50 8.91
C ILE A 187 -6.51 -17.06 10.36
N GLY A 188 -6.83 -15.79 10.63
CA GLY A 188 -6.87 -15.24 11.99
C GLY A 188 -8.27 -15.35 12.62
N ASP A 189 -9.13 -14.35 12.40
CA ASP A 189 -10.49 -14.35 12.94
C ASP A 189 -11.42 -15.26 12.12
N LYS A 190 -11.87 -16.35 12.76
CA LYS A 190 -12.79 -17.32 12.15
C LYS A 190 -14.10 -16.69 11.66
N THR A 191 -14.51 -15.56 12.21
CA THR A 191 -15.73 -14.86 11.77
C THR A 191 -15.55 -14.12 10.45
N LEU A 192 -14.29 -13.92 10.04
CA LEU A 192 -13.91 -13.26 8.78
C LEU A 192 -13.51 -14.25 7.68
N LYS A 193 -13.29 -15.52 7.99
CA LYS A 193 -12.74 -16.54 7.06
C LYS A 193 -13.52 -16.72 5.75
N ASN A 194 -14.81 -16.40 5.73
CA ASN A 194 -15.67 -16.56 4.54
C ASN A 194 -15.64 -15.33 3.63
N TYR A 195 -14.93 -14.28 4.01
CA TYR A 195 -14.72 -13.11 3.17
C TYR A 195 -13.39 -13.24 2.44
N SER A 196 -13.32 -12.74 1.22
CA SER A 196 -12.08 -12.73 0.43
C SER A 196 -11.00 -11.87 1.07
N SER A 197 -9.74 -12.26 0.89
CA SER A 197 -8.56 -11.44 1.18
C SER A 197 -7.85 -10.95 -0.09
N LYS A 198 -8.54 -10.97 -1.23
CA LYS A 198 -7.97 -10.53 -2.50
C LYS A 198 -7.89 -9.00 -2.58
N VAL A 199 -6.78 -8.54 -3.11
CA VAL A 199 -6.57 -7.13 -3.48
C VAL A 199 -6.25 -7.03 -4.96
N LYS A 200 -6.43 -5.85 -5.54
CA LYS A 200 -6.19 -5.62 -6.96
C LYS A 200 -4.75 -5.27 -7.25
N TYR A 201 -4.12 -4.48 -6.38
CA TYR A 201 -2.75 -4.02 -6.55
C TYR A 201 -2.04 -3.81 -5.22
N ILE A 202 -0.71 -3.79 -5.29
CA ILE A 202 0.18 -3.49 -4.16
C ILE A 202 1.17 -2.41 -4.58
N ILE A 203 1.50 -1.54 -3.62
CA ILE A 203 2.63 -0.62 -3.70
C ILE A 203 3.58 -1.00 -2.56
N ASP A 204 4.64 -1.66 -2.93
CA ASP A 204 5.73 -2.08 -2.06
C ASP A 204 6.77 -0.96 -1.97
N LEU A 205 6.94 -0.37 -0.78
CA LEU A 205 7.99 0.59 -0.51
C LEU A 205 9.11 -0.11 0.25
N PHE A 206 10.13 -0.54 -0.47
CA PHE A 206 11.36 -1.16 0.07
C PHE A 206 11.12 -2.29 1.08
N GLY A 207 10.09 -3.09 0.85
CA GLY A 207 9.80 -4.26 1.67
C GLY A 207 10.79 -5.40 1.43
N PRO A 208 11.19 -6.14 2.46
CA PRO A 208 12.04 -7.30 2.27
C PRO A 208 11.30 -8.41 1.52
N ALA A 209 11.77 -8.69 0.30
CA ALA A 209 11.28 -9.81 -0.50
C ALA A 209 11.81 -11.16 0.01
N ARG A 210 12.99 -11.16 0.67
CA ARG A 210 13.64 -12.31 1.30
C ARG A 210 14.14 -11.92 2.69
N LEU A 211 13.61 -12.55 3.74
CA LEU A 211 13.90 -12.18 5.12
C LEU A 211 15.33 -12.50 5.55
N SER A 212 15.94 -13.59 5.04
CA SER A 212 17.32 -13.97 5.38
C SER A 212 18.36 -12.99 4.86
N GLU A 213 18.00 -12.10 3.94
CA GLU A 213 18.91 -11.10 3.37
C GLU A 213 18.80 -9.72 4.00
N VAL A 214 17.89 -9.52 4.95
CA VAL A 214 17.81 -8.26 5.70
C VAL A 214 19.11 -8.03 6.49
N ASN A 215 19.70 -6.85 6.35
CA ASN A 215 20.92 -6.50 7.07
C ASN A 215 20.64 -6.21 8.55
N LEU A 216 20.63 -7.25 9.34
CA LEU A 216 20.35 -7.15 10.78
C LEU A 216 21.45 -6.39 11.56
N SER A 217 22.64 -6.16 10.97
CA SER A 217 23.73 -5.45 11.66
C SER A 217 23.47 -3.95 11.88
N VAL A 218 22.52 -3.38 11.13
CA VAL A 218 22.12 -1.96 11.20
C VAL A 218 20.68 -1.77 11.67
N GLY A 219 19.95 -2.87 11.92
CA GLY A 219 18.59 -2.84 12.43
C GLY A 219 18.50 -2.52 13.94
N PRO A 220 17.31 -2.21 14.46
CA PRO A 220 17.09 -2.09 15.90
C PRO A 220 17.49 -3.37 16.64
N GLU A 221 18.17 -3.24 17.79
CA GLU A 221 18.73 -4.36 18.56
C GLU A 221 17.70 -5.46 18.86
N GLU A 222 16.48 -5.09 19.19
CA GLU A 222 15.42 -6.04 19.52
C GLU A 222 14.94 -6.81 18.27
N VAL A 223 14.86 -6.17 17.12
CA VAL A 223 14.57 -6.84 15.83
C VAL A 223 15.69 -7.84 15.52
N VAL A 224 16.94 -7.41 15.59
CA VAL A 224 18.11 -8.27 15.38
C VAL A 224 18.04 -9.48 16.33
N LYS A 225 17.82 -9.25 17.62
CA LYS A 225 17.73 -10.31 18.64
C LYS A 225 16.59 -11.29 18.36
N ASN A 226 15.42 -10.79 17.96
CA ASN A 226 14.28 -11.64 17.64
C ASN A 226 14.58 -12.57 16.47
N PHE A 227 15.11 -12.02 15.37
CA PHE A 227 15.45 -12.81 14.19
C PHE A 227 16.62 -13.76 14.43
N THR A 228 17.65 -13.38 15.22
CA THR A 228 18.80 -14.26 15.53
C THR A 228 18.48 -15.35 16.55
N ASN A 229 17.49 -15.15 17.43
CA ASN A 229 17.02 -16.18 18.35
C ASN A 229 16.13 -17.24 17.66
N ASN A 230 15.61 -16.93 16.48
CA ASN A 230 14.85 -17.85 15.66
C ASN A 230 15.70 -18.36 14.49
N ASP A 231 15.28 -19.45 13.87
CA ASP A 231 15.90 -19.95 12.64
C ASP A 231 15.50 -19.03 11.47
N ILE A 232 16.37 -18.06 11.15
CA ILE A 232 16.09 -17.07 10.10
C ILE A 232 15.90 -17.72 8.74
N GLU A 233 16.58 -18.81 8.43
CA GLU A 233 16.42 -19.54 7.17
C GLU A 233 15.02 -20.18 7.10
N LYS A 234 14.56 -20.75 8.20
CA LYS A 234 13.19 -21.28 8.29
C LYS A 234 12.16 -20.17 8.17
N LEU A 235 12.31 -19.08 8.94
CA LEU A 235 11.42 -17.92 8.86
C LEU A 235 11.40 -17.33 7.44
N SER A 236 12.55 -17.22 6.80
CA SER A 236 12.66 -16.72 5.43
C SER A 236 11.90 -17.59 4.45
N LYS A 237 12.02 -18.92 4.56
CA LYS A 237 11.30 -19.84 3.70
C LYS A 237 9.78 -19.80 3.90
N GLU A 238 9.32 -19.58 5.12
CA GLU A 238 7.90 -19.57 5.46
C GLU A 238 7.23 -18.21 5.22
N PHE A 239 7.98 -17.08 5.35
CA PHE A 239 7.39 -15.75 5.41
C PHE A 239 8.03 -14.72 4.45
N SER A 240 8.80 -15.17 3.46
CA SER A 240 9.32 -14.27 2.42
C SER A 240 8.38 -14.20 1.22
N PRO A 241 7.99 -13.00 0.78
CA PRO A 241 7.10 -12.84 -0.38
C PRO A 241 7.57 -13.55 -1.65
N ILE A 242 8.87 -13.66 -1.87
CA ILE A 242 9.45 -14.32 -3.05
C ILE A 242 9.10 -15.82 -3.13
N GLU A 243 8.88 -16.48 -1.99
CA GLU A 243 8.50 -17.89 -1.93
C GLU A 243 7.02 -18.13 -2.32
N TYR A 244 6.23 -17.04 -2.39
CA TYR A 244 4.81 -17.07 -2.77
C TYR A 244 4.56 -16.59 -4.19
N ILE A 245 5.64 -16.42 -5.00
CA ILE A 245 5.49 -16.01 -6.39
C ILE A 245 4.88 -17.15 -7.21
N ARG A 246 3.74 -16.83 -7.82
CA ARG A 246 2.94 -17.70 -8.69
C ARG A 246 2.21 -16.85 -9.73
N SER A 247 1.46 -17.46 -10.64
CA SER A 247 0.58 -16.72 -11.55
C SER A 247 -0.58 -16.04 -10.81
N ASP A 248 -1.18 -15.04 -11.44
CA ASP A 248 -2.38 -14.33 -10.97
C ASP A 248 -2.22 -13.58 -9.65
N LEU A 249 -1.00 -13.08 -9.36
CA LEU A 249 -0.77 -12.16 -8.27
C LEU A 249 -1.31 -10.76 -8.58
N PRO A 250 -1.60 -9.95 -7.54
CA PRO A 250 -1.98 -8.55 -7.72
C PRO A 250 -0.94 -7.77 -8.53
N ASP A 251 -1.40 -6.83 -9.37
CA ASP A 251 -0.50 -5.90 -10.04
C ASP A 251 0.35 -5.17 -8.98
N THR A 252 1.69 -5.15 -9.11
CA THR A 252 2.57 -4.69 -8.02
C THR A 252 3.57 -3.65 -8.52
N LEU A 253 3.61 -2.50 -7.84
CA LEU A 253 4.66 -1.50 -7.97
C LEU A 253 5.66 -1.68 -6.83
N VAL A 254 6.88 -2.10 -7.18
CA VAL A 254 8.02 -2.20 -6.25
C VAL A 254 8.84 -0.93 -6.35
N ILE A 255 9.02 -0.23 -5.24
CA ILE A 255 9.82 0.99 -5.13
C ILE A 255 10.97 0.72 -4.18
N HIS A 256 12.21 0.84 -4.65
CA HIS A 256 13.38 0.55 -3.83
C HIS A 256 14.58 1.42 -4.20
N SER A 257 15.45 1.70 -3.23
CA SER A 257 16.67 2.48 -3.43
C SER A 257 17.89 1.60 -3.61
N LEU A 258 18.77 2.01 -4.54
CA LEU A 258 20.11 1.42 -4.69
C LEU A 258 21.02 1.59 -3.47
N LYS A 259 20.67 2.48 -2.56
CA LYS A 259 21.45 2.82 -1.36
C LYS A 259 20.78 2.39 -0.07
N ASP A 260 19.77 1.52 -0.18
CA ASP A 260 19.14 0.92 0.99
C ASP A 260 20.18 0.08 1.74
N ASP A 261 20.40 0.42 3.00
CA ASP A 261 21.44 -0.18 3.86
C ASP A 261 20.86 -1.25 4.80
N ILE A 262 19.53 -1.40 4.85
CA ILE A 262 18.81 -2.39 5.67
C ILE A 262 18.27 -3.53 4.83
N VAL A 263 17.52 -3.21 3.77
CA VAL A 263 16.96 -4.21 2.85
C VAL A 263 17.72 -4.12 1.52
N PRO A 264 18.49 -5.14 1.13
CA PRO A 264 19.25 -5.09 -0.11
C PRO A 264 18.34 -4.91 -1.33
N TYR A 265 18.67 -3.94 -2.19
CA TYR A 265 17.93 -3.64 -3.42
C TYR A 265 17.79 -4.88 -4.34
N GLU A 266 18.79 -5.74 -4.32
CA GLU A 266 18.85 -6.97 -5.11
C GLU A 266 17.66 -7.88 -4.83
N THR A 267 17.15 -7.92 -3.59
CA THR A 267 15.98 -8.76 -3.25
C THR A 267 14.72 -8.31 -3.99
N SER A 268 14.55 -7.00 -4.23
CA SER A 268 13.46 -6.46 -5.04
C SER A 268 13.63 -6.74 -6.53
N VAL A 269 14.88 -6.76 -7.02
CA VAL A 269 15.16 -7.19 -8.39
C VAL A 269 14.81 -8.66 -8.58
N GLU A 270 15.20 -9.53 -7.65
CA GLU A 270 14.86 -10.97 -7.68
C GLU A 270 13.36 -11.20 -7.64
N LEU A 271 12.63 -10.48 -6.77
CA LEU A 271 11.16 -10.54 -6.69
C LEU A 271 10.51 -10.14 -8.02
N TYR A 272 10.95 -9.01 -8.59
CA TYR A 272 10.47 -8.52 -9.88
C TYR A 272 10.72 -9.54 -11.01
N GLU A 273 11.95 -10.04 -11.11
CA GLU A 273 12.31 -11.03 -12.14
C GLU A 273 11.57 -12.36 -11.97
N ALA A 274 11.38 -12.80 -10.71
CA ALA A 274 10.61 -14.01 -10.43
C ALA A 274 9.14 -13.83 -10.84
N ALA A 275 8.54 -12.69 -10.53
CA ALA A 275 7.15 -12.40 -10.89
C ALA A 275 6.92 -12.36 -12.40
N LEU A 276 7.86 -11.79 -13.18
CA LEU A 276 7.78 -11.76 -14.64
C LEU A 276 7.81 -13.16 -15.28
N LYS A 277 8.49 -14.14 -14.68
CA LYS A 277 8.50 -15.53 -15.17
C LYS A 277 7.12 -16.20 -15.12
N TYR A 278 6.23 -15.71 -14.25
CA TYR A 278 4.84 -16.15 -14.13
C TYR A 278 3.86 -15.18 -14.81
N GLU A 279 4.35 -14.28 -15.68
CA GLU A 279 3.55 -13.32 -16.45
C GLU A 279 2.77 -12.32 -15.58
N ASN A 280 3.19 -12.11 -14.32
CA ASN A 280 2.60 -11.10 -13.45
C ASN A 280 2.99 -9.68 -13.90
N LYS A 281 2.14 -8.70 -13.61
CA LYS A 281 2.35 -7.29 -13.93
C LYS A 281 3.03 -6.58 -12.76
N PHE A 282 4.34 -6.76 -12.67
CA PHE A 282 5.15 -6.04 -11.71
C PHE A 282 5.88 -4.88 -12.41
N GLU A 283 6.02 -3.75 -11.71
CA GLU A 283 6.83 -2.60 -12.11
C GLU A 283 7.89 -2.35 -11.03
N LEU A 284 9.15 -2.19 -11.42
CA LEU A 284 10.23 -1.82 -10.50
C LEU A 284 10.62 -0.35 -10.72
N TYR A 285 10.46 0.47 -9.69
CA TYR A 285 10.84 1.89 -9.69
C TYR A 285 12.04 2.10 -8.76
N THR A 286 13.20 2.42 -9.34
CA THR A 286 14.47 2.53 -8.64
C THR A 286 14.75 3.97 -8.20
N LEU A 287 14.94 4.18 -6.89
CA LEU A 287 15.48 5.39 -6.31
C LEU A 287 17.01 5.31 -6.29
N GLN A 288 17.71 6.45 -6.50
CA GLN A 288 19.14 6.42 -6.76
C GLN A 288 20.00 6.61 -5.52
N ASN A 289 19.57 7.47 -4.57
CA ASN A 289 20.50 8.00 -3.58
C ASN A 289 19.97 8.02 -2.14
N CYS A 290 18.79 7.49 -1.84
CA CYS A 290 18.25 7.50 -0.49
C CYS A 290 18.56 6.20 0.27
N THR A 291 18.69 6.32 1.59
CA THR A 291 18.80 5.18 2.51
C THR A 291 17.42 4.50 2.70
N HIS A 292 17.35 3.45 3.52
CA HIS A 292 16.08 2.78 3.87
C HIS A 292 15.02 3.74 4.42
N TYR A 293 15.43 4.74 5.18
CA TYR A 293 14.53 5.75 5.76
C TYR A 293 14.26 6.95 4.82
N LEU A 294 14.55 6.81 3.52
CA LEU A 294 14.44 7.86 2.51
C LEU A 294 15.29 9.11 2.82
N GLU A 295 16.29 8.99 3.67
CA GLU A 295 17.26 10.06 3.89
C GLU A 295 18.02 10.35 2.57
N ASN A 296 18.40 11.60 2.39
CA ASN A 296 19.05 12.11 1.17
C ASN A 296 18.18 12.09 -0.09
N LEU A 297 16.87 11.85 0.04
CA LEU A 297 15.93 12.00 -1.07
C LEU A 297 15.83 13.49 -1.43
N SER A 298 16.23 13.86 -2.64
CA SER A 298 16.09 15.24 -3.11
C SER A 298 14.61 15.60 -3.31
N SER A 299 14.27 16.90 -3.22
CA SER A 299 12.88 17.35 -3.44
C SER A 299 12.33 16.92 -4.81
N THR A 300 13.18 16.85 -5.83
CA THR A 300 12.78 16.38 -7.16
C THR A 300 12.50 14.89 -7.18
N GLU A 301 13.33 14.07 -6.52
CA GLU A 301 13.10 12.62 -6.39
C GLU A 301 11.86 12.34 -5.55
N ALA A 302 11.65 13.09 -4.46
CA ALA A 302 10.44 12.99 -3.64
C ALA A 302 9.19 13.28 -4.46
N LEU A 303 9.19 14.37 -5.24
CA LEU A 303 8.08 14.70 -6.14
C LEU A 303 7.83 13.59 -7.15
N ASN A 304 8.87 13.07 -7.80
CA ASN A 304 8.75 12.00 -8.78
C ASN A 304 8.22 10.70 -8.15
N LEU A 305 8.65 10.39 -6.92
CA LEU A 305 8.15 9.24 -6.15
C LEU A 305 6.65 9.38 -5.87
N TYR A 306 6.21 10.52 -5.35
CA TYR A 306 4.78 10.77 -5.10
C TYR A 306 3.96 10.72 -6.39
N MET A 307 4.45 11.32 -7.46
CA MET A 307 3.82 11.27 -8.78
C MET A 307 3.68 9.83 -9.28
N LYS A 308 4.72 9.01 -9.10
CA LYS A 308 4.71 7.59 -9.50
C LYS A 308 3.66 6.80 -8.71
N ILE A 309 3.61 6.99 -7.40
CA ILE A 309 2.64 6.31 -6.52
C ILE A 309 1.21 6.67 -6.93
N VAL A 310 0.94 7.95 -7.05
CA VAL A 310 -0.41 8.43 -7.37
C VAL A 310 -0.83 8.03 -8.78
N ASP A 311 0.04 8.17 -9.79
CA ASP A 311 -0.28 7.74 -11.16
C ASP A 311 -0.58 6.24 -11.22
N TYR A 312 0.16 5.44 -10.45
CA TYR A 312 -0.10 4.01 -10.33
C TYR A 312 -1.48 3.72 -9.73
N ILE A 313 -1.83 4.37 -8.61
CA ILE A 313 -3.16 4.22 -7.98
C ILE A 313 -4.28 4.58 -8.97
N LEU A 314 -4.18 5.71 -9.65
CA LEU A 314 -5.18 6.18 -10.60
C LEU A 314 -5.32 5.24 -11.81
N LYS A 315 -4.20 4.70 -12.30
CA LYS A 315 -4.16 3.71 -13.38
C LYS A 315 -4.87 2.43 -12.98
N GLU A 316 -4.52 1.88 -11.81
CA GLU A 316 -5.07 0.61 -11.33
C GLU A 316 -6.56 0.69 -11.01
N THR A 317 -7.04 1.78 -10.47
CA THR A 317 -8.45 1.95 -10.13
C THR A 317 -9.31 2.39 -11.31
N SER A 318 -8.72 2.53 -12.51
CA SER A 318 -9.42 3.04 -13.70
C SER A 318 -10.15 4.35 -13.42
N TRP A 319 -9.48 5.24 -12.70
CA TRP A 319 -10.01 6.53 -12.28
C TRP A 319 -10.56 7.33 -13.49
N LYS A 320 -11.86 7.67 -13.42
CA LYS A 320 -12.60 8.32 -14.51
C LYS A 320 -13.01 9.74 -14.15
#